data_7d1973ffcc4bbbed82700fb2d52698a3
#
_entry.id   7d1973ffcc4bbbed82700fb2d52698a3
#
_cell.length_a   1.000
_cell.length_b   1.000
_cell.length_c   1.000
_cell.angle_alpha   90.00
_cell.angle_beta   90.00
_cell.angle_gamma   90.00
#
_symmetry.space_group_name_H-M   'P 1'
#
loop_
_entity.id
_entity.type
_entity.pdbx_description
1 polymer ?
#
loop_
_entity_poly.entity_id
_entity_poly.type
_entity_poly.pdbx_seq_one_letter_code
_entity_poly.pdbx_strand_id
1 'polypeptide(L)'
;MTFGRGFSYMGNQVHYDKLGHDHWVDLLFFNRILKSLVVIELKKGSFKPAYLGQLAAYLRVLDDEERIEGENPSVGIVLCKDADRAYVEYVLQDYTKPMGVATYKSSQERLRELLPDEEEIKKLL
;
A
#
# COMPACT_ATOMS: atom_id res chain seq x y z
N MET A 1 -6.98 6.17 -15.42
CA MET A 1 -7.50 4.81 -15.60
C MET A 1 -8.01 4.28 -14.26
N THR A 2 -9.19 3.69 -14.26
CA THR A 2 -9.82 3.18 -13.05
C THR A 2 -9.78 1.65 -13.03
N PHE A 3 -9.31 1.08 -11.91
CA PHE A 3 -9.28 -0.36 -11.70
C PHE A 3 -10.32 -0.70 -10.64
N GLY A 4 -11.25 -1.61 -10.92
CA GLY A 4 -12.25 -2.10 -9.99
C GLY A 4 -12.60 -1.15 -8.84
N ARG A 5 -13.54 -1.37 -8.05
CA ARG A 5 -13.90 -0.73 -6.76
C ARG A 5 -13.36 0.68 -6.48
N GLY A 6 -13.33 1.54 -7.52
CA GLY A 6 -12.96 2.93 -7.33
C GLY A 6 -11.47 3.25 -7.34
N PHE A 7 -10.61 2.30 -7.70
CA PHE A 7 -9.18 2.56 -7.82
C PHE A 7 -8.84 3.29 -9.11
N SER A 8 -8.05 4.33 -8.99
CA SER A 8 -7.46 5.05 -10.12
C SER A 8 -5.94 4.90 -10.04
N TYR A 9 -5.34 4.40 -11.11
CA TYR A 9 -3.89 4.21 -11.18
C TYR A 9 -3.19 5.56 -11.34
N MET A 10 -2.23 5.85 -10.47
CA MET A 10 -1.46 7.09 -10.51
C MET A 10 -0.02 6.89 -10.95
N GLY A 11 0.53 5.69 -10.79
CA GLY A 11 1.88 5.42 -11.24
C GLY A 11 2.50 4.21 -10.57
N ASN A 12 3.64 3.79 -11.13
CA ASN A 12 4.49 2.76 -10.55
C ASN A 12 5.91 3.30 -10.45
N GLN A 13 6.66 2.82 -9.47
CA GLN A 13 8.01 3.31 -9.17
C GLN A 13 8.03 4.83 -9.06
N VAL A 14 7.09 5.39 -8.30
CA VAL A 14 6.94 6.83 -8.14
C VAL A 14 7.97 7.31 -7.12
N HIS A 15 8.77 8.29 -7.52
CA HIS A 15 9.88 8.79 -6.71
C HIS A 15 9.49 10.03 -5.91
N TYR A 16 9.85 10.01 -4.63
CA TYR A 16 9.76 11.18 -3.75
C TYR A 16 11.08 11.37 -3.03
N ASP A 17 11.57 12.60 -3.01
CA ASP A 17 12.74 12.99 -2.22
C ASP A 17 12.26 13.77 -0.99
N LYS A 18 12.58 13.28 0.19
CA LYS A 18 12.23 13.94 1.45
C LYS A 18 13.45 14.03 2.34
N LEU A 19 13.86 15.25 2.65
CA LEU A 19 15.01 15.52 3.52
C LEU A 19 16.29 14.83 3.04
N GLY A 20 16.48 14.76 1.72
CA GLY A 20 17.63 14.12 1.12
C GLY A 20 17.57 12.60 1.02
N HIS A 21 16.43 12.00 1.34
CA HIS A 21 16.22 10.57 1.25
C HIS A 21 15.25 10.23 0.12
N ASP A 22 15.66 9.28 -0.72
CA ASP A 22 14.84 8.82 -1.84
C ASP A 22 13.82 7.78 -1.38
N HIS A 23 12.59 7.93 -1.87
CA HIS A 23 11.51 6.98 -1.60
C HIS A 23 10.92 6.57 -2.95
N TRP A 24 10.89 5.27 -3.21
CA TRP A 24 10.35 4.71 -4.44
C TRP A 24 9.13 3.87 -4.11
N VAL A 25 7.96 4.38 -4.46
CA VAL A 25 6.68 3.70 -4.20
C VAL A 25 6.41 2.76 -5.37
N ASP A 26 6.23 1.46 -5.10
CA ASP A 26 6.03 0.46 -6.15
C ASP A 26 4.79 0.75 -6.99
N LEU A 27 3.62 0.82 -6.35
CA LEU A 27 2.37 1.12 -7.02
C LEU A 27 1.61 2.16 -6.22
N LEU A 28 1.16 3.20 -6.90
CA LEU A 28 0.37 4.28 -6.31
C LEU A 28 -0.99 4.36 -6.97
N PHE A 29 -2.03 4.33 -6.15
CA PHE A 29 -3.41 4.49 -6.58
C PHE A 29 -4.10 5.57 -5.76
N PHE A 30 -5.21 6.06 -6.28
CA PHE A 30 -6.19 6.80 -5.48
C PHE A 30 -7.48 5.99 -5.45
N ASN A 31 -8.07 5.81 -4.27
CA ASN A 31 -9.36 5.13 -4.15
C ASN A 31 -10.44 6.15 -3.82
N ARG A 32 -11.39 6.33 -4.75
CA ARG A 32 -12.45 7.35 -4.63
C ARG A 32 -13.47 7.02 -3.55
N ILE A 33 -13.62 5.75 -3.20
CA ILE A 33 -14.55 5.32 -2.14
C ILE A 33 -13.97 5.66 -0.78
N LEU A 34 -12.68 5.37 -0.58
CA LEU A 34 -11.95 5.71 0.65
C LEU A 34 -11.56 7.17 0.71
N LYS A 35 -11.51 7.85 -0.45
CA LYS A 35 -10.96 9.20 -0.59
C LYS A 35 -9.53 9.28 -0.07
N SER A 36 -8.72 8.28 -0.42
CA SER A 36 -7.35 8.14 0.06
C SER A 36 -6.41 7.69 -1.04
N LEU A 37 -5.18 8.16 -0.96
CA LEU A 37 -4.08 7.57 -1.70
C LEU A 37 -3.82 6.17 -1.15
N VAL A 38 -3.52 5.22 -2.03
CA VAL A 38 -3.25 3.83 -1.65
C VAL A 38 -1.91 3.41 -2.24
N VAL A 39 -1.01 2.95 -1.37
CA VAL A 39 0.28 2.41 -1.77
C VAL A 39 0.23 0.89 -1.69
N ILE A 40 0.68 0.23 -2.73
CA ILE A 40 0.87 -1.22 -2.69
C ILE A 40 2.36 -1.50 -2.90
N GLU A 41 2.98 -2.12 -1.89
CA GLU A 41 4.38 -2.55 -1.94
C GLU A 41 4.42 -4.05 -2.22
N LEU A 42 5.14 -4.42 -3.29
CA LEU A 42 5.22 -5.80 -3.76
C LEU A 42 6.48 -6.46 -3.24
N LYS A 43 6.34 -7.58 -2.55
CA LYS A 43 7.47 -8.35 -1.99
C LYS A 43 7.39 -9.78 -2.49
N LYS A 44 8.50 -10.31 -2.99
CA LYS A 44 8.55 -11.67 -3.55
C LYS A 44 8.55 -12.77 -2.49
N GLY A 45 9.06 -12.47 -1.31
CA GLY A 45 9.20 -13.45 -0.23
C GLY A 45 8.13 -13.35 0.82
N SER A 46 8.40 -13.99 1.95
CA SER A 46 7.53 -13.96 3.11
C SER A 46 7.53 -12.59 3.77
N PHE A 47 6.49 -12.32 4.54
CA PHE A 47 6.40 -11.07 5.29
C PHE A 47 7.58 -10.89 6.24
N LYS A 48 8.08 -9.65 6.31
CA LYS A 48 9.11 -9.22 7.27
C LYS A 48 8.65 -7.92 7.95
N PRO A 49 8.86 -7.78 9.27
CA PRO A 49 8.47 -6.56 9.99
C PRO A 49 9.05 -5.28 9.39
N ALA A 50 10.26 -5.35 8.81
CA ALA A 50 10.90 -4.20 8.18
C ALA A 50 10.06 -3.61 7.04
N TYR A 51 9.21 -4.40 6.40
CA TYR A 51 8.34 -3.91 5.32
C TYR A 51 7.33 -2.89 5.84
N LEU A 52 6.86 -3.04 7.07
CA LEU A 52 5.92 -2.09 7.66
C LEU A 52 6.60 -0.75 7.98
N GLY A 53 7.85 -0.79 8.43
CA GLY A 53 8.62 0.43 8.66
C GLY A 53 8.83 1.22 7.38
N GLN A 54 9.19 0.54 6.30
CA GLN A 54 9.36 1.15 4.99
C GLN A 54 8.03 1.73 4.49
N LEU A 55 6.95 0.96 4.59
CA LEU A 55 5.63 1.40 4.16
C LEU A 55 5.16 2.62 4.96
N ALA A 56 5.35 2.61 6.26
CA ALA A 56 4.97 3.74 7.11
C ALA A 56 5.69 5.04 6.69
N ALA A 57 6.97 4.92 6.35
CA ALA A 57 7.74 6.07 5.85
C ALA A 57 7.16 6.58 4.53
N TYR A 58 6.80 5.71 3.62
CA TYR A 58 6.19 6.09 2.35
C TYR A 58 4.85 6.81 2.56
N LEU A 59 4.02 6.32 3.47
CA LEU A 59 2.73 6.95 3.76
C LEU A 59 2.92 8.35 4.36
N ARG A 60 3.93 8.52 5.21
CA ARG A 60 4.25 9.84 5.76
C ARG A 60 4.65 10.82 4.67
N VAL A 61 5.51 10.39 3.74
CA VAL A 61 5.95 11.23 2.64
C VAL A 61 4.77 11.60 1.74
N LEU A 62 3.90 10.64 1.43
CA LEU A 62 2.72 10.90 0.60
C LEU A 62 1.77 11.89 1.24
N ASP A 63 1.53 11.76 2.54
CA ASP A 63 0.66 12.68 3.26
C ASP A 63 1.22 14.10 3.28
N ASP A 64 2.54 14.25 3.29
CA ASP A 64 3.19 15.55 3.25
C ASP A 64 3.24 16.15 1.83
N GLU A 65 3.50 15.33 0.82
CA GLU A 65 3.84 15.83 -0.52
C GLU A 65 2.71 15.70 -1.54
N GLU A 66 1.86 14.68 -1.42
CA GLU A 66 0.88 14.37 -2.47
C GLU A 66 -0.57 14.55 -2.02
N ARG A 67 -0.87 14.26 -0.77
CA ARG A 67 -2.22 14.37 -0.22
C ARG A 67 -2.70 15.81 -0.26
N ILE A 68 -3.95 16.01 -0.73
CA ILE A 68 -4.56 17.34 -0.77
C ILE A 68 -5.68 17.44 0.26
N GLU A 69 -6.14 18.68 0.52
CA GLU A 69 -7.24 18.94 1.43
C GLU A 69 -8.50 18.19 0.97
N GLY A 70 -9.21 17.60 1.92
CA GLY A 70 -10.40 16.81 1.65
C GLY A 70 -10.13 15.32 1.51
N GLU A 71 -8.88 14.92 1.35
CA GLU A 71 -8.50 13.51 1.30
C GLU A 71 -8.21 12.98 2.69
N ASN A 72 -8.56 11.71 2.92
CA ASN A 72 -8.22 11.02 4.15
C ASN A 72 -6.74 10.60 4.13
N PRO A 73 -6.15 10.24 5.27
CA PRO A 73 -4.76 9.77 5.30
C PRO A 73 -4.53 8.61 4.34
N SER A 74 -3.34 8.58 3.73
CA SER A 74 -2.96 7.51 2.80
C SER A 74 -2.97 6.15 3.48
N VAL A 75 -3.26 5.12 2.70
CA VAL A 75 -3.36 3.72 3.14
C VAL A 75 -2.28 2.90 2.45
N GLY A 76 -1.66 1.99 3.16
CA GLY A 76 -0.61 1.15 2.61
C GLY A 76 -0.91 -0.33 2.75
N ILE A 77 -0.50 -1.10 1.75
CA ILE A 77 -0.65 -2.55 1.73
C ILE A 77 0.67 -3.16 1.28
N VAL A 78 1.18 -4.10 2.09
CA VAL A 78 2.28 -4.98 1.67
C VAL A 78 1.64 -6.23 1.06
N LEU A 79 1.98 -6.52 -0.18
CA LEU A 79 1.54 -7.73 -0.87
C LEU A 79 2.74 -8.66 -0.98
N CYS A 80 2.72 -9.79 -0.28
CA CYS A 80 3.83 -10.73 -0.19
C CYS A 80 3.39 -12.17 -0.48
N LYS A 81 4.36 -13.07 -0.52
CA LYS A 81 4.11 -14.48 -0.85
C LYS A 81 3.29 -15.17 0.25
N ASP A 82 3.72 -15.01 1.50
CA ASP A 82 3.05 -15.60 2.65
C ASP A 82 3.27 -14.76 3.90
N ALA A 83 2.43 -14.96 4.90
CA ALA A 83 2.52 -14.24 6.16
C ALA A 83 1.81 -15.03 7.25
N ASP A 84 2.39 -15.03 8.45
CA ASP A 84 1.73 -15.52 9.65
C ASP A 84 0.80 -14.41 10.15
N ARG A 85 -0.50 -14.63 10.06
CA ARG A 85 -1.51 -13.62 10.39
C ARG A 85 -1.39 -13.11 11.83
N ALA A 86 -1.19 -14.01 12.78
CA ALA A 86 -1.07 -13.61 14.18
C ALA A 86 0.15 -12.72 14.42
N TYR A 87 1.27 -13.04 13.76
CA TYR A 87 2.49 -12.25 13.87
C TYR A 87 2.33 -10.88 13.21
N VAL A 88 1.70 -10.83 12.04
CA VAL A 88 1.41 -9.56 11.36
C VAL A 88 0.58 -8.64 12.26
N GLU A 89 -0.47 -9.15 12.85
CA GLU A 89 -1.33 -8.37 13.74
C GLU A 89 -0.58 -7.87 14.96
N TYR A 90 0.29 -8.70 15.51
CA TYR A 90 1.13 -8.32 16.64
C TYR A 90 2.04 -7.14 16.29
N VAL A 91 2.73 -7.21 15.16
CA VAL A 91 3.65 -6.15 14.72
C VAL A 91 2.91 -4.87 14.35
N LEU A 92 1.74 -5.00 13.71
CA LEU A 92 0.93 -3.84 13.29
C LEU A 92 0.48 -2.97 14.47
N GLN A 93 0.39 -3.52 15.68
CA GLN A 93 -0.03 -2.76 16.85
C GLN A 93 0.90 -1.59 17.18
N ASP A 94 2.15 -1.64 16.76
CA ASP A 94 3.12 -0.58 16.99
C ASP A 94 2.93 0.62 16.05
N TYR A 95 2.06 0.50 15.04
CA TYR A 95 1.89 1.53 14.03
C TYR A 95 0.52 2.17 14.12
N THR A 96 0.48 3.49 13.91
CA THR A 96 -0.78 4.26 13.86
C THR A 96 -1.25 4.50 12.43
N LYS A 97 -0.37 4.31 11.45
CA LYS A 97 -0.70 4.49 10.03
C LYS A 97 -1.63 3.38 9.55
N PRO A 98 -2.59 3.68 8.66
CA PRO A 98 -3.48 2.65 8.10
C PRO A 98 -2.69 1.72 7.17
N MET A 99 -2.33 0.55 7.66
CA MET A 99 -1.56 -0.43 6.89
C MET A 99 -2.16 -1.81 7.01
N GLY A 100 -1.97 -2.61 5.96
CA GLY A 100 -2.37 -4.00 5.94
C GLY A 100 -1.34 -4.85 5.21
N VAL A 101 -1.46 -6.16 5.40
CA VAL A 101 -0.62 -7.15 4.75
C VAL A 101 -1.54 -8.16 4.07
N ALA A 102 -1.30 -8.41 2.79
CA ALA A 102 -2.04 -9.39 2.00
C ALA A 102 -1.05 -10.36 1.35
N THR A 103 -1.53 -11.54 0.98
CA THR A 103 -0.74 -12.51 0.26
C THR A 103 -1.31 -12.74 -1.13
N TYR A 104 -0.48 -13.22 -2.06
CA TYR A 104 -0.90 -13.47 -3.44
C TYR A 104 -2.03 -14.50 -3.55
N LYS A 105 -2.10 -15.45 -2.61
CA LYS A 105 -3.05 -16.57 -2.69
C LYS A 105 -4.27 -16.44 -1.80
N SER A 106 -4.18 -15.73 -0.70
CA SER A 106 -5.27 -15.63 0.26
C SER A 106 -5.29 -14.26 0.91
N SER A 107 -5.66 -13.25 0.14
CA SER A 107 -6.05 -12.02 0.77
C SER A 107 -7.37 -12.29 1.50
N GLN A 108 -7.48 -11.83 2.73
CA GLN A 108 -8.76 -11.85 3.42
C GLN A 108 -9.78 -11.13 2.53
N GLU A 109 -11.00 -11.62 2.56
CA GLU A 109 -12.08 -11.10 1.73
C GLU A 109 -12.17 -9.56 1.78
N ARG A 110 -11.98 -9.00 2.97
CA ARG A 110 -12.01 -7.56 3.19
C ARG A 110 -10.86 -6.83 2.48
N LEU A 111 -9.66 -7.43 2.44
CA LEU A 111 -8.52 -6.85 1.74
C LEU A 111 -8.68 -7.00 0.23
N ARG A 112 -9.31 -8.07 -0.24
CA ARG A 112 -9.63 -8.22 -1.66
C ARG A 112 -10.51 -7.10 -2.17
N GLU A 113 -11.41 -6.61 -1.33
CA GLU A 113 -12.27 -5.50 -1.69
C GLU A 113 -11.52 -4.19 -1.82
N LEU A 114 -10.37 -4.06 -1.13
CA LEU A 114 -9.54 -2.87 -1.15
C LEU A 114 -8.42 -2.93 -2.18
N LEU A 115 -8.17 -4.11 -2.76
CA LEU A 115 -7.10 -4.29 -3.74
C LEU A 115 -7.64 -4.23 -5.16
N PRO A 116 -6.86 -3.70 -6.11
CA PRO A 116 -7.14 -3.93 -7.52
C PRO A 116 -7.07 -5.43 -7.82
N ASP A 117 -7.71 -5.86 -8.90
CA ASP A 117 -7.65 -7.24 -9.33
C ASP A 117 -6.20 -7.67 -9.55
N GLU A 118 -5.88 -8.92 -9.20
CA GLU A 118 -4.55 -9.49 -9.37
C GLU A 118 -4.04 -9.38 -10.81
N GLU A 119 -4.93 -9.61 -11.78
CA GLU A 119 -4.60 -9.46 -13.20
C GLU A 119 -4.24 -8.03 -13.56
N GLU A 120 -4.94 -7.06 -12.97
CA GLU A 120 -4.66 -5.64 -13.18
C GLU A 120 -3.29 -5.26 -12.61
N ILE A 121 -2.95 -5.79 -11.43
CA ILE A 121 -1.65 -5.54 -10.80
C ILE A 121 -0.53 -6.14 -11.65
N LYS A 122 -0.70 -7.37 -12.14
CA LYS A 122 0.32 -8.04 -12.97
C LYS A 122 0.62 -7.26 -14.23
N LYS A 123 -0.34 -6.61 -14.83
CA LYS A 123 -0.14 -5.80 -16.03
C LYS A 123 0.71 -4.57 -15.78
N LEU A 124 0.80 -4.11 -14.53
CA LEU A 124 1.56 -2.92 -14.16
C LEU A 124 3.02 -3.23 -13.83
N LEU A 125 3.35 -4.49 -13.70
CA LEU A 125 4.70 -4.97 -13.43
C LEU A 125 5.37 -5.37 -14.75
#